data_ada49c4c228b8a618e6b114427faacbc
#
_entry.id   ada49c4c228b8a618e6b114427faacbc
#
_cell.length_a   1.000
_cell.length_b   1.000
_cell.length_c   1.000
_cell.angle_alpha   90.00
_cell.angle_beta   90.00
_cell.angle_gamma   90.00
#
_symmetry.space_group_name_H-M   'P 1'
#
loop_
_entity.id
_entity.type
_entity.pdbx_description
1 polymer ?
#
loop_
_entity_poly.entity_id
_entity_poly.type
_entity_poly.pdbx_seq_one_letter_code
_entity_poly.pdbx_strand_id
1 'polypeptide(L)'
;AYDDGVTFPDSSGFSMELYAPYYDNTVGSSWANSAVTYGSGDHGTPGARNNAYSGHISASDYAFDFGGIVEGNETSNTVYIYNTGLRSLVVDSMDNALGDFVISPTSGNIPVGDSLQLLLRFVPSSPGPKYDTLQVFSQDNSNPVMSITLYGLGISSVADIVVNAAGDDSISSYEFLSTRVGFPRTEVFRIANIGNTLLDVEDITISGGDGAFSTDVNNYTGIALYDTVDVPVLFNPPSAGAYSATLTFTSNDDDEGSYVVDLSGSGSLYLTHYVPLEY
;
A
#
# COMPACT_ATOMS: atom_id res chain seq x y z
N ALA A 1 -31.36 11.74 53.37
CA ALA A 1 -29.98 11.38 53.70
C ALA A 1 -29.45 10.45 52.62
N TYR A 2 -28.22 10.66 52.19
CA TYR A 2 -27.52 9.78 51.27
C TYR A 2 -27.11 8.53 52.04
N ASP A 3 -27.00 7.39 51.39
CA ASP A 3 -26.94 6.07 51.99
C ASP A 3 -25.58 5.40 51.93
N ASP A 4 -24.54 6.19 52.01
CA ASP A 4 -23.13 5.77 52.09
C ASP A 4 -22.71 4.74 51.00
N GLY A 5 -23.04 5.07 49.74
CA GLY A 5 -22.62 4.29 48.58
C GLY A 5 -23.53 3.11 48.20
N VAL A 6 -24.66 2.91 48.87
CA VAL A 6 -25.61 1.83 48.51
C VAL A 6 -26.46 2.20 47.31
N THR A 7 -27.06 3.41 47.30
CA THR A 7 -27.92 3.90 46.22
C THR A 7 -27.27 5.09 45.50
N PHE A 8 -26.54 5.94 46.25
CA PHE A 8 -25.82 7.09 45.71
C PHE A 8 -24.32 6.78 45.64
N PRO A 9 -23.58 7.27 44.62
CA PRO A 9 -22.14 7.12 44.58
C PRO A 9 -21.51 7.85 45.76
N ASP A 10 -20.67 7.16 46.52
CA ASP A 10 -19.97 7.72 47.67
C ASP A 10 -18.58 7.06 47.78
N SER A 11 -17.54 7.76 47.37
CA SER A 11 -16.16 7.34 47.49
C SER A 11 -15.36 8.37 48.28
N SER A 12 -14.51 7.92 49.20
CA SER A 12 -13.68 8.82 50.03
C SER A 12 -12.81 9.74 49.20
N GLY A 13 -12.95 11.08 49.40
CA GLY A 13 -12.25 12.10 48.65
C GLY A 13 -12.89 12.52 47.34
N PHE A 14 -14.08 11.99 47.03
CA PHE A 14 -14.80 12.35 45.81
C PHE A 14 -16.06 13.16 46.15
N SER A 15 -16.31 14.22 45.38
CA SER A 15 -17.62 14.88 45.39
C SER A 15 -18.59 14.14 44.46
N MET A 16 -19.86 14.15 44.82
CA MET A 16 -20.93 13.67 43.93
C MET A 16 -21.29 14.74 42.93
N GLU A 17 -21.45 14.35 41.69
CA GLU A 17 -21.89 15.20 40.57
C GLU A 17 -23.16 14.67 39.94
N LEU A 18 -24.19 15.52 39.83
CA LEU A 18 -25.39 15.19 39.07
C LEU A 18 -25.03 15.16 37.58
N TYR A 19 -25.39 14.11 36.88
CA TYR A 19 -25.10 13.96 35.45
C TYR A 19 -25.61 15.14 34.60
N ALA A 20 -26.80 15.64 34.90
CA ALA A 20 -27.35 16.83 34.25
C ALA A 20 -28.38 17.53 35.13
N PRO A 21 -28.56 18.87 35.00
CA PRO A 21 -29.47 19.65 35.87
C PRO A 21 -30.94 19.24 35.81
N TYR A 22 -31.34 18.51 34.76
CA TYR A 22 -32.72 18.05 34.55
C TYR A 22 -32.93 16.59 35.01
N TYR A 23 -31.91 15.92 35.52
CA TYR A 23 -32.05 14.59 36.10
C TYR A 23 -32.67 14.68 37.51
N ASP A 24 -33.39 13.63 37.86
CA ASP A 24 -34.00 13.54 39.21
C ASP A 24 -32.88 13.35 40.24
N ASN A 25 -32.67 14.38 41.04
CA ASN A 25 -31.64 14.42 42.09
C ASN A 25 -31.99 13.56 43.31
N THR A 26 -33.14 12.95 43.35
CA THR A 26 -33.54 12.02 44.43
C THR A 26 -33.15 10.58 44.10
N VAL A 27 -32.70 10.31 42.89
CA VAL A 27 -32.33 8.97 42.41
C VAL A 27 -30.82 8.85 42.31
N GLY A 28 -30.22 7.89 43.02
CA GLY A 28 -28.74 7.69 43.06
C GLY A 28 -28.08 7.44 41.71
N SER A 29 -28.82 6.79 40.78
CA SER A 29 -28.33 6.56 39.40
C SER A 29 -28.24 7.84 38.55
N SER A 30 -28.74 8.97 39.04
CA SER A 30 -28.58 10.30 38.43
C SER A 30 -27.26 10.98 38.81
N TRP A 31 -26.48 10.40 39.70
CA TRP A 31 -25.25 10.96 40.24
C TRP A 31 -24.04 10.10 39.88
N ALA A 32 -22.87 10.73 39.82
CA ALA A 32 -21.56 10.07 39.68
C ALA A 32 -20.54 10.66 40.68
N ASN A 33 -19.49 9.94 40.96
CA ASN A 33 -18.31 10.49 41.59
C ASN A 33 -17.55 11.36 40.60
N SER A 34 -17.09 12.55 41.02
CA SER A 34 -16.24 13.39 40.19
C SER A 34 -14.91 12.71 39.88
N ALA A 35 -14.51 12.68 38.61
CA ALA A 35 -13.21 12.17 38.20
C ALA A 35 -12.10 13.23 38.18
N VAL A 36 -12.43 14.52 38.34
CA VAL A 36 -11.46 15.61 38.28
C VAL A 36 -10.76 15.79 39.62
N THR A 37 -9.44 15.66 39.62
CA THR A 37 -8.61 15.92 40.81
C THR A 37 -8.41 17.44 41.00
N TYR A 38 -8.57 17.94 42.24
CA TYR A 38 -8.26 19.32 42.61
C TYR A 38 -7.58 19.37 43.98
N GLY A 39 -6.94 20.49 44.28
CA GLY A 39 -6.28 20.70 45.55
C GLY A 39 -5.17 19.67 45.84
N SER A 40 -5.23 19.04 47.02
CA SER A 40 -4.22 18.10 47.50
C SER A 40 -4.51 16.64 47.15
N GLY A 41 -5.40 16.36 46.20
CA GLY A 41 -5.75 15.01 45.77
C GLY A 41 -7.23 14.65 45.94
N ASP A 42 -8.07 15.59 46.38
CA ASP A 42 -9.51 15.43 46.39
C ASP A 42 -10.06 15.47 44.95
N HIS A 43 -11.26 14.90 44.74
CA HIS A 43 -11.94 14.88 43.46
C HIS A 43 -13.20 15.76 43.51
N GLY A 44 -13.32 16.67 42.53
CA GLY A 44 -14.45 17.59 42.42
C GLY A 44 -14.23 18.63 41.33
N THR A 45 -15.28 19.43 41.09
CA THR A 45 -15.26 20.56 40.12
C THR A 45 -15.72 21.87 40.78
N PRO A 46 -15.03 22.36 41.87
CA PRO A 46 -15.47 23.54 42.62
C PRO A 46 -15.40 24.77 41.69
N GLY A 47 -16.57 25.44 41.55
CA GLY A 47 -16.71 26.65 40.72
C GLY A 47 -16.73 26.40 39.22
N ALA A 48 -16.72 25.11 38.78
CA ALA A 48 -16.85 24.72 37.41
C ALA A 48 -18.09 23.80 37.19
N ARG A 49 -18.37 23.47 35.94
CA ARG A 49 -19.43 22.51 35.63
C ARG A 49 -18.99 21.11 36.06
N ASN A 50 -19.95 20.27 36.45
CA ASN A 50 -19.75 18.89 36.75
C ASN A 50 -19.10 18.14 35.57
N ASN A 51 -18.09 17.37 35.88
CA ASN A 51 -17.36 16.56 34.91
C ASN A 51 -18.26 15.50 34.25
N ALA A 52 -19.15 14.89 35.04
CA ALA A 52 -20.11 13.90 34.53
C ALA A 52 -21.03 14.47 33.44
N TYR A 53 -21.27 15.80 33.43
CA TYR A 53 -22.05 16.50 32.39
C TYR A 53 -21.12 17.07 31.32
N SER A 54 -20.39 16.21 30.64
CA SER A 54 -19.45 16.56 29.56
C SER A 54 -19.63 15.65 28.34
N GLY A 55 -19.00 15.99 27.24
CA GLY A 55 -18.76 15.04 26.16
C GLY A 55 -17.66 14.08 26.57
N HIS A 56 -17.77 12.81 26.18
CA HIS A 56 -16.73 11.80 26.41
C HIS A 56 -16.32 11.18 25.11
N ILE A 57 -15.01 11.17 24.87
CA ILE A 57 -14.41 10.63 23.64
C ILE A 57 -14.09 9.14 23.78
N SER A 58 -14.42 8.37 22.74
CA SER A 58 -13.92 7.02 22.52
C SER A 58 -13.77 6.75 21.03
N ALA A 59 -13.07 5.68 20.65
CA ALA A 59 -12.90 5.29 19.25
C ALA A 59 -13.40 3.87 19.01
N SER A 60 -13.74 3.56 17.75
CA SER A 60 -14.09 2.20 17.34
C SER A 60 -12.88 1.27 17.40
N ASP A 61 -11.68 1.82 17.22
CA ASP A 61 -10.41 1.11 17.31
C ASP A 61 -9.29 2.08 17.69
N TYR A 62 -8.20 1.58 18.29
CA TYR A 62 -7.08 2.37 18.79
C TYR A 62 -5.74 2.01 18.12
N ALA A 63 -5.75 1.07 17.16
CA ALA A 63 -4.58 0.68 16.41
C ALA A 63 -4.96 0.23 14.99
N PHE A 64 -4.21 0.70 13.99
CA PHE A 64 -4.40 0.33 12.59
C PHE A 64 -3.08 -0.15 12.01
N ASP A 65 -3.13 -1.34 11.39
CA ASP A 65 -2.08 -1.87 10.54
C ASP A 65 -2.58 -1.83 9.09
N PHE A 66 -1.87 -1.08 8.24
CA PHE A 66 -2.20 -0.91 6.83
C PHE A 66 -1.55 -1.97 5.93
N GLY A 67 -0.68 -2.82 6.51
CA GLY A 67 0.08 -3.82 5.77
C GLY A 67 1.15 -3.21 4.88
N GLY A 68 1.58 -3.99 3.87
CA GLY A 68 2.58 -3.59 2.90
C GLY A 68 1.94 -2.91 1.68
N ILE A 69 2.35 -1.68 1.38
CA ILE A 69 1.86 -0.89 0.24
C ILE A 69 3.05 -0.44 -0.59
N VAL A 70 2.99 -0.66 -1.90
CA VAL A 70 4.02 -0.21 -2.83
C VAL A 70 4.04 1.32 -2.85
N GLU A 71 5.24 1.89 -2.83
CA GLU A 71 5.48 3.34 -2.93
C GLU A 71 4.69 3.96 -4.09
N GLY A 72 4.02 5.08 -3.82
CA GLY A 72 3.13 5.75 -4.77
C GLY A 72 1.69 5.22 -4.82
N ASN A 73 1.41 4.06 -4.25
CA ASN A 73 0.04 3.55 -4.06
C ASN A 73 -0.49 3.92 -2.67
N GLU A 74 -1.78 3.70 -2.45
CA GLU A 74 -2.43 3.99 -1.17
C GLU A 74 -3.42 2.91 -0.74
N THR A 75 -3.65 2.85 0.56
CA THR A 75 -4.76 2.11 1.16
C THR A 75 -5.45 2.95 2.23
N SER A 76 -6.65 2.56 2.64
CA SER A 76 -7.40 3.32 3.63
C SER A 76 -8.16 2.44 4.61
N ASN A 77 -8.32 2.96 5.82
CA ASN A 77 -9.16 2.42 6.87
C ASN A 77 -10.12 3.50 7.38
N THR A 78 -11.21 3.08 7.99
CA THR A 78 -12.20 3.97 8.61
C THR A 78 -12.21 3.75 10.11
N VAL A 79 -12.15 4.84 10.89
CA VAL A 79 -12.36 4.83 12.34
C VAL A 79 -13.51 5.76 12.69
N TYR A 80 -14.28 5.40 13.70
CA TYR A 80 -15.35 6.22 14.23
C TYR A 80 -14.94 6.76 15.61
N ILE A 81 -15.01 8.07 15.78
CA ILE A 81 -14.85 8.74 17.06
C ILE A 81 -16.23 8.96 17.64
N TYR A 82 -16.52 8.35 18.77
CA TYR A 82 -17.83 8.41 19.43
C TYR A 82 -17.86 9.46 20.54
N ASN A 83 -19.03 10.05 20.73
CA ASN A 83 -19.37 10.79 21.92
C ASN A 83 -20.25 9.94 22.83
N THR A 84 -19.70 9.36 23.85
CA THR A 84 -20.41 8.55 24.86
C THR A 84 -20.85 9.37 26.06
N GLY A 85 -20.64 10.69 26.03
CA GLY A 85 -20.99 11.63 27.12
C GLY A 85 -22.42 12.14 27.02
N LEU A 86 -22.73 13.10 27.88
CA LEU A 86 -24.08 13.69 28.03
C LEU A 86 -24.18 15.09 27.40
N ARG A 87 -23.11 15.56 26.74
CA ARG A 87 -23.07 16.81 25.98
C ARG A 87 -22.39 16.61 24.66
N SER A 88 -22.64 17.53 23.73
CA SER A 88 -21.89 17.61 22.49
C SER A 88 -20.38 17.68 22.78
N LEU A 89 -19.61 16.86 22.07
CA LEU A 89 -18.15 16.78 22.16
C LEU A 89 -17.53 17.53 20.98
N VAL A 90 -16.67 18.49 21.27
CA VAL A 90 -15.87 19.16 20.24
C VAL A 90 -14.53 18.47 20.14
N VAL A 91 -14.18 18.03 18.93
CA VAL A 91 -12.84 17.63 18.55
C VAL A 91 -12.18 18.84 17.91
N ASP A 92 -11.20 19.43 18.61
CA ASP A 92 -10.58 20.69 18.25
C ASP A 92 -9.59 20.52 17.09
N SER A 93 -8.74 19.51 17.18
CA SER A 93 -7.78 19.14 16.11
C SER A 93 -7.41 17.67 16.17
N MET A 94 -6.79 17.20 15.07
CA MET A 94 -6.16 15.88 14.96
C MET A 94 -4.82 16.06 14.29
N ASP A 95 -3.77 15.55 14.93
CA ASP A 95 -2.39 15.72 14.48
C ASP A 95 -1.65 14.37 14.46
N ASN A 96 -0.81 14.19 13.47
CA ASN A 96 0.14 13.08 13.35
C ASN A 96 1.47 13.62 12.77
N ALA A 97 2.58 12.90 13.00
CA ALA A 97 3.91 13.41 12.70
C ALA A 97 4.35 13.13 11.25
N LEU A 98 3.95 11.98 10.69
CA LEU A 98 4.42 11.53 9.38
C LEU A 98 3.41 11.88 8.27
N GLY A 99 3.92 12.45 7.17
CA GLY A 99 3.11 12.73 5.98
C GLY A 99 2.60 11.48 5.24
N ASP A 100 3.15 10.29 5.57
CA ASP A 100 2.70 9.01 5.00
C ASP A 100 1.28 8.61 5.46
N PHE A 101 0.78 9.20 6.57
CA PHE A 101 -0.59 8.99 7.04
C PHE A 101 -1.41 10.28 6.90
N VAL A 102 -2.51 10.18 6.17
CA VAL A 102 -3.41 11.31 5.89
C VAL A 102 -4.77 11.05 6.52
N ILE A 103 -5.23 12.00 7.34
CA ILE A 103 -6.45 11.90 8.15
C ILE A 103 -7.47 12.93 7.68
N SER A 104 -8.72 12.54 7.53
CA SER A 104 -9.82 13.45 7.15
C SER A 104 -11.15 12.97 7.74
N PRO A 105 -11.95 13.88 8.32
CA PRO A 105 -11.65 15.27 8.69
C PRO A 105 -10.68 15.36 9.87
N THR A 106 -10.13 16.55 10.15
CA THR A 106 -9.17 16.80 11.25
C THR A 106 -9.79 17.50 12.47
N SER A 107 -11.09 17.77 12.43
CA SER A 107 -11.85 18.36 13.54
C SER A 107 -13.34 18.12 13.35
N GLY A 108 -14.13 18.32 14.39
CA GLY A 108 -15.59 18.20 14.29
C GLY A 108 -16.32 18.37 15.61
N ASN A 109 -17.66 18.47 15.53
CA ASN A 109 -18.54 18.48 16.67
C ASN A 109 -19.43 17.23 16.64
N ILE A 110 -19.40 16.44 17.70
CA ILE A 110 -20.09 15.16 17.80
C ILE A 110 -21.26 15.30 18.78
N PRO A 111 -22.53 15.26 18.31
CA PRO A 111 -23.69 15.24 19.19
C PRO A 111 -23.67 14.08 20.18
N VAL A 112 -24.50 14.17 21.22
CA VAL A 112 -24.63 13.09 22.22
C VAL A 112 -25.10 11.79 21.55
N GLY A 113 -24.33 10.72 21.79
CA GLY A 113 -24.63 9.37 21.27
C GLY A 113 -24.32 9.19 19.77
N ASP A 114 -23.69 10.18 19.12
CA ASP A 114 -23.33 10.15 17.72
C ASP A 114 -21.82 9.90 17.53
N SER A 115 -21.36 9.87 16.29
CA SER A 115 -19.96 9.64 15.93
C SER A 115 -19.49 10.56 14.80
N LEU A 116 -18.18 10.79 14.76
CA LEU A 116 -17.44 11.38 13.64
C LEU A 116 -16.67 10.28 12.92
N GLN A 117 -16.98 10.07 11.65
CA GLN A 117 -16.24 9.16 10.80
C GLN A 117 -14.95 9.81 10.31
N LEU A 118 -13.82 9.12 10.48
CA LEU A 118 -12.54 9.50 9.93
C LEU A 118 -12.10 8.50 8.87
N LEU A 119 -11.58 9.00 7.78
CA LEU A 119 -10.82 8.24 6.79
C LEU A 119 -9.34 8.38 7.13
N LEU A 120 -8.69 7.24 7.38
CA LEU A 120 -7.25 7.14 7.57
C LEU A 120 -6.66 6.55 6.29
N ARG A 121 -5.77 7.29 5.61
CA ARG A 121 -5.07 6.82 4.39
C ARG A 121 -3.60 6.64 4.69
N PHE A 122 -3.03 5.55 4.20
CA PHE A 122 -1.59 5.29 4.21
C PHE A 122 -1.06 5.40 2.78
N VAL A 123 -0.10 6.31 2.57
CA VAL A 123 0.52 6.66 1.28
C VAL A 123 2.03 6.70 1.51
N PRO A 124 2.73 5.55 1.49
CA PRO A 124 4.16 5.53 1.76
C PRO A 124 4.96 6.33 0.74
N SER A 125 5.78 7.25 1.22
CA SER A 125 6.68 8.10 0.42
C SER A 125 8.05 7.49 0.21
N SER A 126 8.36 6.37 0.86
CA SER A 126 9.61 5.61 0.74
C SER A 126 9.44 4.21 1.34
N PRO A 127 10.29 3.25 0.95
CA PRO A 127 10.29 1.91 1.53
C PRO A 127 10.60 1.91 3.03
N GLY A 128 10.23 0.81 3.68
CA GLY A 128 10.50 0.56 5.10
C GLY A 128 9.28 0.78 6.01
N PRO A 129 9.40 0.35 7.28
CA PRO A 129 8.33 0.45 8.25
C PRO A 129 8.05 1.91 8.63
N LYS A 130 6.77 2.26 8.73
CA LYS A 130 6.26 3.56 9.15
C LYS A 130 5.43 3.37 10.41
N TYR A 131 5.77 4.14 11.46
CA TYR A 131 5.07 4.15 12.74
C TYR A 131 4.67 5.57 13.05
N ASP A 132 3.43 5.79 13.41
CA ASP A 132 2.93 7.10 13.82
C ASP A 132 1.86 6.96 14.88
N THR A 133 1.48 8.08 15.48
CA THR A 133 0.41 8.19 16.45
C THR A 133 -0.48 9.37 16.06
N LEU A 134 -1.73 9.08 15.71
CA LEU A 134 -2.75 10.10 15.58
C LEU A 134 -3.16 10.56 16.98
N GLN A 135 -2.96 11.84 17.28
CA GLN A 135 -3.44 12.50 18.48
C GLN A 135 -4.74 13.23 18.18
N VAL A 136 -5.79 12.92 18.91
CA VAL A 136 -7.10 13.56 18.81
C VAL A 136 -7.31 14.44 20.01
N PHE A 137 -7.28 15.75 19.80
CA PHE A 137 -7.49 16.78 20.83
C PHE A 137 -8.96 17.13 20.92
N SER A 138 -9.51 17.08 22.12
CA SER A 138 -10.95 17.30 22.33
C SER A 138 -11.25 18.06 23.61
N GLN A 139 -12.51 18.49 23.74
CA GLN A 139 -13.03 19.12 24.95
C GLN A 139 -13.58 18.12 25.97
N ASP A 140 -13.12 16.87 25.91
CA ASP A 140 -13.33 15.90 26.99
C ASP A 140 -12.38 16.21 28.15
N ASN A 141 -12.94 16.68 29.27
CA ASN A 141 -12.13 17.05 30.44
C ASN A 141 -11.42 15.85 31.09
N SER A 142 -11.92 14.64 30.87
CA SER A 142 -11.35 13.41 31.44
C SER A 142 -10.30 12.79 30.53
N ASN A 143 -10.42 13.02 29.23
CA ASN A 143 -9.51 12.52 28.21
C ASN A 143 -9.30 13.56 27.10
N PRO A 144 -8.61 14.67 27.39
CA PRO A 144 -8.45 15.77 26.43
C PRO A 144 -7.61 15.41 25.21
N VAL A 145 -6.81 14.35 25.30
CA VAL A 145 -5.98 13.84 24.20
C VAL A 145 -6.11 12.33 24.11
N MET A 146 -6.75 11.85 23.06
CA MET A 146 -6.84 10.43 22.75
C MET A 146 -5.83 10.06 21.66
N SER A 147 -5.19 8.90 21.79
CA SER A 147 -4.17 8.43 20.85
C SER A 147 -4.63 7.19 20.10
N ILE A 148 -4.34 7.14 18.79
CA ILE A 148 -4.56 5.98 17.92
C ILE A 148 -3.22 5.67 17.25
N THR A 149 -2.73 4.43 17.37
CA THR A 149 -1.46 4.00 16.75
C THR A 149 -1.67 3.63 15.29
N LEU A 150 -0.74 4.06 14.44
CA LEU A 150 -0.74 3.80 13.01
C LEU A 150 0.55 3.07 12.63
N TYR A 151 0.41 2.01 11.87
CA TYR A 151 1.53 1.25 11.30
C TYR A 151 1.26 0.94 9.84
N GLY A 152 2.31 0.96 9.01
CA GLY A 152 2.32 0.52 7.63
C GLY A 152 3.73 0.22 7.16
N LEU A 153 3.87 -0.60 6.13
CA LEU A 153 5.13 -0.94 5.49
C LEU A 153 5.14 -0.40 4.06
N GLY A 154 6.03 0.55 3.77
CA GLY A 154 6.34 0.95 2.40
C GLY A 154 7.16 -0.15 1.71
N ILE A 155 6.76 -0.53 0.50
CA ILE A 155 7.46 -1.49 -0.36
C ILE A 155 8.08 -0.72 -1.51
N SER A 156 9.33 -1.03 -1.90
CA SER A 156 9.98 -0.43 -3.06
C SER A 156 9.14 -0.65 -4.32
N SER A 157 9.04 0.39 -5.15
CA SER A 157 8.47 0.28 -6.49
C SER A 157 9.57 -0.19 -7.44
N VAL A 158 9.48 -1.41 -7.94
CA VAL A 158 10.46 -1.98 -8.88
C VAL A 158 9.74 -2.58 -10.08
N ALA A 159 10.20 -2.21 -11.28
CA ALA A 159 9.99 -2.99 -12.49
C ALA A 159 11.05 -4.09 -12.53
N ASP A 160 10.75 -5.24 -13.11
CA ASP A 160 11.69 -6.36 -13.19
C ASP A 160 11.40 -7.15 -14.48
N ILE A 161 12.37 -7.16 -15.40
CA ILE A 161 12.27 -7.75 -16.73
C ILE A 161 12.84 -9.15 -16.75
N VAL A 162 12.09 -10.08 -17.33
CA VAL A 162 12.59 -11.41 -17.71
C VAL A 162 12.26 -11.69 -19.16
N VAL A 163 13.20 -12.26 -19.90
CA VAL A 163 13.00 -12.67 -21.29
C VAL A 163 13.05 -14.19 -21.42
N ASN A 164 12.00 -14.76 -21.98
CA ASN A 164 11.80 -16.19 -22.16
C ASN A 164 11.72 -16.54 -23.64
N ALA A 165 12.17 -17.73 -24.05
CA ALA A 165 11.97 -18.26 -25.41
C ALA A 165 11.94 -19.78 -25.42
N ALA A 166 11.16 -20.37 -26.31
CA ALA A 166 11.06 -21.82 -26.58
C ALA A 166 10.76 -22.69 -25.33
N GLY A 167 10.19 -22.09 -24.25
CA GLY A 167 9.88 -22.79 -22.99
C GLY A 167 10.96 -22.73 -21.93
N ASP A 168 12.08 -22.02 -22.21
CA ASP A 168 13.10 -21.70 -21.22
C ASP A 168 12.85 -20.32 -20.62
N ASP A 169 13.03 -20.19 -19.32
CA ASP A 169 12.87 -18.95 -18.56
C ASP A 169 14.21 -18.25 -18.38
N SER A 170 14.22 -16.91 -18.42
CA SER A 170 15.40 -16.06 -18.14
C SER A 170 16.60 -16.38 -19.02
N ILE A 171 16.41 -16.32 -20.34
CA ILE A 171 17.46 -16.66 -21.31
C ILE A 171 18.45 -15.52 -21.53
N SER A 172 19.74 -15.82 -21.60
CA SER A 172 20.81 -14.90 -22.03
C SER A 172 21.34 -15.23 -23.43
N SER A 173 20.92 -16.34 -24.03
CA SER A 173 21.30 -16.72 -25.40
C SER A 173 20.24 -17.58 -26.05
N TYR A 174 20.14 -17.53 -27.37
CA TYR A 174 19.24 -18.37 -28.16
C TYR A 174 19.90 -18.79 -29.47
N GLU A 175 19.82 -20.09 -29.78
CA GLU A 175 20.31 -20.65 -31.05
C GLU A 175 19.13 -21.01 -31.96
N PHE A 176 19.02 -20.31 -33.09
CA PHE A 176 18.09 -20.64 -34.17
C PHE A 176 18.52 -21.93 -34.86
N LEU A 177 17.58 -22.83 -35.10
CA LEU A 177 17.86 -24.01 -35.87
C LEU A 177 18.37 -23.67 -37.26
N SER A 178 19.21 -24.54 -37.84
CA SER A 178 19.74 -24.35 -39.19
C SER A 178 18.64 -24.05 -40.18
N THR A 179 18.74 -22.92 -40.86
CA THR A 179 17.65 -22.34 -41.67
C THR A 179 18.10 -22.26 -43.13
N ARG A 180 17.24 -22.76 -44.01
CA ARG A 180 17.52 -22.73 -45.46
C ARG A 180 17.47 -21.29 -45.96
N VAL A 181 18.47 -20.89 -46.75
CA VAL A 181 18.51 -19.59 -47.42
C VAL A 181 17.23 -19.39 -48.26
N GLY A 182 16.56 -18.25 -48.07
CA GLY A 182 15.29 -17.90 -48.71
C GLY A 182 14.02 -18.47 -48.06
N PHE A 183 14.15 -19.18 -46.93
CA PHE A 183 13.04 -19.69 -46.14
C PHE A 183 13.18 -19.26 -44.68
N PRO A 184 12.80 -18.03 -44.37
CA PRO A 184 13.02 -17.46 -43.05
C PRO A 184 12.27 -18.23 -41.96
N ARG A 185 12.78 -18.13 -40.74
CA ARG A 185 12.21 -18.72 -39.53
C ARG A 185 11.96 -17.63 -38.49
N THR A 186 10.80 -17.68 -37.82
CA THR A 186 10.46 -16.78 -36.73
C THR A 186 10.41 -17.57 -35.43
N GLU A 187 11.05 -17.00 -34.41
CA GLU A 187 10.93 -17.46 -33.02
C GLU A 187 10.35 -16.30 -32.18
N VAL A 188 9.58 -16.66 -31.15
CA VAL A 188 8.92 -15.67 -30.30
C VAL A 188 9.66 -15.59 -28.97
N PHE A 189 10.24 -14.44 -28.70
CA PHE A 189 10.76 -14.06 -27.39
C PHE A 189 9.62 -13.44 -26.60
N ARG A 190 9.51 -13.76 -25.33
CA ARG A 190 8.45 -13.25 -24.47
C ARG A 190 9.06 -12.46 -23.33
N ILE A 191 8.70 -11.18 -23.24
CA ILE A 191 9.02 -10.33 -22.11
C ILE A 191 7.96 -10.55 -21.03
N ALA A 192 8.37 -10.78 -19.80
CA ALA A 192 7.50 -10.84 -18.62
C ALA A 192 7.92 -9.76 -17.62
N ASN A 193 6.95 -9.13 -16.96
CA ASN A 193 7.18 -8.27 -15.80
C ASN A 193 6.97 -9.09 -14.53
N ILE A 194 8.04 -9.36 -13.78
CA ILE A 194 7.97 -10.06 -12.48
C ILE A 194 8.17 -9.11 -11.28
N GLY A 195 8.29 -7.80 -11.56
CA GLY A 195 8.33 -6.74 -10.54
C GLY A 195 6.98 -6.45 -9.88
N ASN A 196 6.85 -5.31 -9.23
CA ASN A 196 5.62 -4.90 -8.54
C ASN A 196 5.07 -3.54 -9.04
N THR A 197 5.63 -3.01 -10.10
CA THR A 197 5.17 -1.81 -10.81
C THR A 197 5.13 -2.07 -12.31
N LEU A 198 4.65 -1.11 -13.10
CA LEU A 198 4.60 -1.25 -14.55
C LEU A 198 6.01 -1.29 -15.13
N LEU A 199 6.25 -2.24 -16.04
CA LEU A 199 7.48 -2.33 -16.83
C LEU A 199 7.28 -1.62 -18.17
N ASP A 200 8.16 -0.69 -18.47
CA ASP A 200 8.30 -0.05 -19.75
C ASP A 200 9.57 -0.54 -20.45
N VAL A 201 9.45 -1.11 -21.64
CA VAL A 201 10.56 -1.45 -22.53
C VAL A 201 10.67 -0.34 -23.56
N GLU A 202 11.63 0.55 -23.39
CA GLU A 202 11.78 1.79 -24.17
C GLU A 202 12.31 1.53 -25.57
N ASP A 203 13.21 0.54 -25.69
CA ASP A 203 13.83 0.21 -26.97
C ASP A 203 14.14 -1.28 -27.09
N ILE A 204 13.90 -1.85 -28.27
CA ILE A 204 14.23 -3.23 -28.63
C ILE A 204 15.05 -3.19 -29.89
N THR A 205 16.33 -3.58 -29.78
CA THR A 205 17.29 -3.50 -30.89
C THR A 205 17.99 -4.81 -31.14
N ILE A 206 18.32 -5.05 -32.41
CA ILE A 206 19.20 -6.16 -32.83
C ILE A 206 20.43 -5.55 -33.49
N SER A 207 21.61 -5.92 -32.99
CA SER A 207 22.88 -5.47 -33.53
C SER A 207 23.74 -6.65 -33.99
N GLY A 208 24.50 -6.49 -35.10
CA GLY A 208 25.26 -7.56 -35.70
C GLY A 208 24.48 -8.44 -36.65
N GLY A 209 24.99 -9.66 -36.93
CA GLY A 209 24.27 -10.69 -37.70
C GLY A 209 24.18 -10.43 -39.20
N ASP A 210 24.87 -9.40 -39.74
CA ASP A 210 24.85 -9.03 -41.17
C ASP A 210 23.44 -8.95 -41.80
N GLY A 211 22.45 -8.49 -40.99
CA GLY A 211 21.07 -8.37 -41.40
C GLY A 211 20.28 -9.68 -41.44
N ALA A 212 20.83 -10.78 -40.93
CA ALA A 212 20.15 -12.06 -40.85
C ALA A 212 19.04 -12.12 -39.80
N PHE A 213 19.09 -11.27 -38.78
CA PHE A 213 18.10 -11.20 -37.70
C PHE A 213 17.37 -9.86 -37.76
N SER A 214 16.05 -9.88 -37.54
CA SER A 214 15.23 -8.66 -37.47
C SER A 214 13.99 -8.87 -36.60
N THR A 215 13.43 -7.76 -36.09
CA THR A 215 12.13 -7.70 -35.43
C THR A 215 11.40 -6.44 -35.90
N ASP A 216 10.08 -6.47 -35.93
CA ASP A 216 9.24 -5.30 -36.23
C ASP A 216 8.75 -4.61 -34.93
N VAL A 217 9.10 -5.15 -33.76
CA VAL A 217 8.74 -4.61 -32.45
C VAL A 217 9.89 -3.74 -31.94
N ASN A 218 9.56 -2.50 -31.56
CA ASN A 218 10.56 -1.52 -31.13
C ASN A 218 10.47 -1.18 -29.62
N ASN A 219 9.31 -1.30 -29.02
CA ASN A 219 9.07 -0.98 -27.61
C ASN A 219 7.76 -1.56 -27.11
N TYR A 220 7.59 -1.55 -25.77
CA TYR A 220 6.32 -1.77 -25.07
C TYR A 220 6.22 -0.83 -23.86
N THR A 221 5.00 -0.37 -23.55
CA THR A 221 4.74 0.46 -22.38
C THR A 221 3.65 -0.13 -21.50
N GLY A 222 3.81 -0.01 -20.19
CA GLY A 222 2.77 -0.38 -19.22
C GLY A 222 2.52 -1.88 -19.11
N ILE A 223 3.54 -2.72 -19.22
CA ILE A 223 3.40 -4.17 -18.99
C ILE A 223 3.12 -4.35 -17.49
N ALA A 224 1.91 -4.84 -17.17
CA ALA A 224 1.49 -5.01 -15.79
C ALA A 224 2.23 -6.18 -15.10
N LEU A 225 2.19 -6.20 -13.77
CA LEU A 225 2.72 -7.30 -12.96
C LEU A 225 2.18 -8.66 -13.44
N TYR A 226 3.10 -9.60 -13.70
CA TYR A 226 2.86 -10.95 -14.24
C TYR A 226 2.27 -11.01 -15.66
N ASP A 227 2.11 -9.86 -16.32
CA ASP A 227 1.77 -9.84 -17.73
C ASP A 227 2.98 -10.12 -18.60
N THR A 228 2.72 -10.54 -19.84
CA THR A 228 3.73 -10.87 -20.84
C THR A 228 3.40 -10.27 -22.18
N VAL A 229 4.44 -9.92 -22.96
CA VAL A 229 4.32 -9.46 -24.34
C VAL A 229 5.26 -10.24 -25.25
N ASP A 230 4.86 -10.44 -26.50
CA ASP A 230 5.60 -11.27 -27.46
C ASP A 230 6.43 -10.37 -28.40
N VAL A 231 7.70 -10.75 -28.61
CA VAL A 231 8.65 -10.13 -29.54
C VAL A 231 9.05 -11.17 -30.60
N PRO A 232 8.40 -11.21 -31.75
CA PRO A 232 8.81 -12.07 -32.86
C PRO A 232 10.15 -11.66 -33.42
N VAL A 233 11.11 -12.56 -33.48
CA VAL A 233 12.40 -12.35 -34.12
C VAL A 233 12.51 -13.26 -35.33
N LEU A 234 12.73 -12.66 -36.50
CA LEU A 234 12.93 -13.34 -37.78
C LEU A 234 14.41 -13.63 -37.99
N PHE A 235 14.73 -14.88 -38.29
CA PHE A 235 16.03 -15.28 -38.80
C PHE A 235 15.92 -15.59 -40.30
N ASN A 236 16.54 -14.76 -41.14
CA ASN A 236 16.55 -14.87 -42.58
C ASN A 236 18.00 -14.80 -43.12
N PRO A 237 18.76 -15.89 -43.07
CA PRO A 237 20.17 -15.87 -43.48
C PRO A 237 20.31 -15.57 -44.99
N PRO A 238 21.11 -14.53 -45.38
CA PRO A 238 21.29 -14.17 -46.77
C PRO A 238 22.14 -15.17 -47.57
N SER A 239 23.00 -15.97 -46.88
CA SER A 239 23.84 -17.01 -47.46
C SER A 239 24.04 -18.17 -46.51
N ALA A 240 24.70 -19.25 -46.98
CA ALA A 240 25.14 -20.33 -46.11
C ALA A 240 26.31 -19.81 -45.22
N GLY A 241 26.25 -20.15 -43.94
CA GLY A 241 27.25 -19.73 -42.94
C GLY A 241 26.67 -19.52 -41.56
N ALA A 242 27.52 -19.23 -40.59
CA ALA A 242 27.13 -18.92 -39.23
C ALA A 242 26.89 -17.41 -39.09
N TYR A 243 25.86 -17.07 -38.29
CA TYR A 243 25.47 -15.70 -37.96
C TYR A 243 25.35 -15.55 -36.46
N SER A 244 25.76 -14.41 -35.93
CA SER A 244 25.62 -14.04 -34.54
C SER A 244 25.15 -12.59 -34.40
N ALA A 245 24.20 -12.32 -33.53
CA ALA A 245 23.70 -10.97 -33.25
C ALA A 245 23.42 -10.84 -31.76
N THR A 246 23.17 -9.63 -31.30
CA THR A 246 22.74 -9.32 -29.94
C THR A 246 21.39 -8.65 -30.02
N LEU A 247 20.39 -9.23 -29.34
CA LEU A 247 19.08 -8.64 -29.09
C LEU A 247 19.13 -7.95 -27.72
N THR A 248 18.82 -6.66 -27.69
CA THR A 248 18.88 -5.83 -26.48
C THR A 248 17.51 -5.23 -26.21
N PHE A 249 17.07 -5.31 -24.97
CA PHE A 249 15.89 -4.66 -24.42
C PHE A 249 16.34 -3.59 -23.43
N THR A 250 16.02 -2.33 -23.68
CA THR A 250 16.26 -1.23 -22.73
C THR A 250 14.96 -0.95 -21.99
N SER A 251 14.98 -0.94 -20.65
CA SER A 251 13.78 -0.83 -19.83
C SER A 251 13.96 0.09 -18.62
N ASN A 252 12.87 0.35 -17.89
CA ASN A 252 12.86 1.04 -16.60
C ASN A 252 13.13 0.10 -15.40
N ASP A 253 13.66 -1.08 -15.63
CA ASP A 253 14.20 -1.94 -14.60
C ASP A 253 15.50 -1.31 -14.06
N ASP A 254 15.57 -1.04 -12.73
CA ASP A 254 16.67 -0.30 -12.12
C ASP A 254 17.97 -1.11 -12.05
N ASP A 255 17.89 -2.43 -11.95
CA ASP A 255 19.05 -3.32 -11.85
C ASP A 255 19.38 -4.05 -13.18
N GLU A 256 18.40 -4.20 -14.07
CA GLU A 256 18.56 -4.76 -15.42
C GLU A 256 18.05 -3.81 -16.51
N GLY A 257 18.39 -2.52 -16.41
CA GLY A 257 17.99 -1.50 -17.38
C GLY A 257 18.40 -1.79 -18.83
N SER A 258 19.20 -2.85 -19.05
CA SER A 258 19.55 -3.39 -20.37
C SER A 258 19.64 -4.92 -20.30
N TYR A 259 18.58 -5.60 -20.68
CA TYR A 259 18.53 -7.06 -20.82
C TYR A 259 19.08 -7.48 -22.17
N VAL A 260 20.03 -8.41 -22.22
CA VAL A 260 20.73 -8.81 -23.43
C VAL A 260 20.60 -10.30 -23.70
N VAL A 261 20.25 -10.65 -24.96
CA VAL A 261 20.19 -12.03 -25.44
C VAL A 261 21.11 -12.19 -26.64
N ASP A 262 22.10 -13.10 -26.54
CA ASP A 262 22.96 -13.45 -27.65
C ASP A 262 22.22 -14.40 -28.63
N LEU A 263 22.09 -13.96 -29.88
CA LEU A 263 21.46 -14.73 -30.93
C LEU A 263 22.53 -15.42 -31.79
N SER A 264 22.30 -16.69 -32.12
CA SER A 264 23.10 -17.41 -33.08
C SER A 264 22.21 -18.23 -34.03
N GLY A 265 22.74 -18.53 -35.22
CA GLY A 265 22.04 -19.37 -36.20
C GLY A 265 22.93 -19.70 -37.39
N SER A 266 22.56 -20.69 -38.18
CA SER A 266 23.28 -21.09 -39.39
C SER A 266 22.37 -21.07 -40.61
N GLY A 267 22.83 -20.41 -41.68
CA GLY A 267 22.25 -20.51 -43.02
C GLY A 267 22.73 -21.76 -43.75
N SER A 268 21.82 -22.46 -44.45
CA SER A 268 22.10 -23.65 -45.19
C SER A 268 21.53 -23.56 -46.61
N LEU A 269 22.25 -24.06 -47.62
CA LEU A 269 21.73 -24.17 -49.00
C LEU A 269 20.76 -25.35 -49.17
N TYR A 270 20.83 -26.35 -48.26
CA TYR A 270 20.02 -27.55 -48.28
C TYR A 270 19.46 -27.83 -46.88
N LEU A 271 18.24 -28.35 -46.81
CA LEU A 271 17.76 -28.95 -45.57
C LEU A 271 18.49 -30.31 -45.39
N THR A 272 19.35 -30.42 -44.39
CA THR A 272 19.94 -31.71 -44.00
C THR A 272 18.96 -32.51 -43.15
N HIS A 273 17.79 -32.86 -43.73
CA HIS A 273 16.95 -33.86 -43.12
C HIS A 273 17.36 -35.21 -43.73
N TYR A 274 18.22 -35.96 -43.04
CA TYR A 274 18.55 -37.32 -43.39
C TYR A 274 17.35 -38.21 -42.98
N VAL A 275 16.53 -38.56 -43.95
CA VAL A 275 15.55 -39.65 -43.77
C VAL A 275 16.33 -40.94 -44.06
N PRO A 276 16.52 -41.87 -43.06
CA PRO A 276 17.06 -43.18 -43.36
C PRO A 276 16.11 -43.86 -44.32
N LEU A 277 16.59 -44.26 -45.49
CA LEU A 277 15.86 -45.20 -46.35
C LEU A 277 15.91 -46.56 -45.63
N GLU A 278 14.78 -46.96 -45.03
CA GLU A 278 14.62 -48.36 -44.64
C GLU A 278 14.43 -49.17 -45.93
N TYR A 279 15.32 -50.15 -46.14
CA TYR A 279 15.22 -51.20 -47.18
C TYR A 279 14.46 -52.39 -46.61
#